data_724b933d0015820272700942185935a6
#
_entry.id   724b933d0015820272700942185935a6
#
_cell.length_a   1.000
_cell.length_b   1.000
_cell.length_c   1.000
_cell.angle_alpha   90.00
_cell.angle_beta   90.00
_cell.angle_gamma   90.00
#
_symmetry.space_group_name_H-M   'P 1'
#
loop_
_entity.id
_entity.type
_entity.pdbx_description
1 polymer ?
#
loop_
_entity_poly.entity_id
_entity_poly.type
_entity_poly.pdbx_seq_one_letter_code
_entity_poly.pdbx_strand_id
1 'polypeptide(L)'
;RSAVTLGYSEPDPRQDLNGLDVARKLLILAREVGIAAEMSDIEVENLVPSSLRDCSADDFMKRLDEAQSYFESLSSTSQGEVLRYVGELTIGDDTDAARLSCGLRSLPAESALGSVSGADSCFEIYTESYGDLPFVIRGAGAGAEVTALGVFGDLLRIADRGELS
;
A
#
# COMPACT_ATOMS: atom_id res chain seq x y z
N ARG A 1 -17.11 -4.25 3.77
CA ARG A 1 -18.27 -4.84 3.03
C ARG A 1 -18.43 -4.18 1.66
N SER A 2 -18.40 -2.85 1.54
CA SER A 2 -18.59 -2.16 0.25
C SER A 2 -17.54 -2.57 -0.79
N ALA A 3 -16.27 -2.69 -0.42
CA ALA A 3 -15.19 -3.13 -1.32
C ALA A 3 -15.45 -4.53 -1.89
N VAL A 4 -15.92 -5.46 -1.05
CA VAL A 4 -16.31 -6.82 -1.48
C VAL A 4 -17.46 -6.76 -2.48
N THR A 5 -18.50 -5.98 -2.19
CA THR A 5 -19.66 -5.84 -3.07
C THR A 5 -19.30 -5.22 -4.43
N LEU A 6 -18.30 -4.31 -4.45
CA LEU A 6 -17.81 -3.65 -5.65
C LEU A 6 -16.73 -4.44 -6.40
N GLY A 7 -16.32 -5.60 -5.88
CA GLY A 7 -15.31 -6.44 -6.51
C GLY A 7 -13.88 -5.89 -6.42
N TYR A 8 -13.60 -5.00 -5.46
CA TYR A 8 -12.27 -4.44 -5.21
C TYR A 8 -11.46 -5.19 -4.14
N SER A 9 -12.07 -6.18 -3.49
CA SER A 9 -11.44 -6.98 -2.44
C SER A 9 -10.97 -8.32 -3.00
N GLU A 10 -9.86 -8.81 -2.46
CA GLU A 10 -9.44 -10.19 -2.67
C GLU A 10 -10.51 -11.18 -2.18
N PRO A 11 -10.51 -12.45 -2.65
CA PRO A 11 -11.46 -13.47 -2.19
C PRO A 11 -11.47 -13.63 -0.66
N ASP A 12 -10.34 -13.44 -0.01
CA ASP A 12 -10.22 -13.30 1.44
C ASP A 12 -9.87 -11.85 1.79
N PRO A 13 -10.83 -11.05 2.30
CA PRO A 13 -10.62 -9.63 2.61
C PRO A 13 -9.54 -9.37 3.67
N ARG A 14 -9.10 -10.39 4.41
CA ARG A 14 -7.98 -10.25 5.34
C ARG A 14 -6.66 -10.03 4.61
N GLN A 15 -6.54 -10.46 3.36
CA GLN A 15 -5.36 -10.19 2.54
C GLN A 15 -5.21 -8.71 2.24
N ASP A 16 -6.32 -7.98 2.08
CA ASP A 16 -6.30 -6.53 1.89
C ASP A 16 -5.92 -5.76 3.17
N LEU A 17 -6.20 -6.36 4.34
CA LEU A 17 -6.02 -5.72 5.65
C LEU A 17 -4.71 -6.10 6.35
N ASN A 18 -4.01 -7.11 5.89
CA ASN A 18 -2.79 -7.61 6.56
C ASN A 18 -1.53 -6.79 6.23
N GLY A 19 -1.60 -5.87 5.29
CA GLY A 19 -0.50 -4.99 4.88
C GLY A 19 0.58 -5.62 4.01
N LEU A 20 0.49 -6.92 3.73
CA LEU A 20 1.55 -7.64 3.00
C LEU A 20 1.70 -7.21 1.54
N ASP A 21 0.63 -6.76 0.89
CA ASP A 21 0.72 -6.25 -0.48
C ASP A 21 1.54 -4.95 -0.53
N VAL A 22 1.27 -4.02 0.38
CA VAL A 22 2.04 -2.78 0.51
C VAL A 22 3.49 -3.08 0.87
N ALA A 23 3.73 -4.04 1.78
CA ALA A 23 5.09 -4.43 2.17
C ALA A 23 5.88 -5.03 1.00
N ARG A 24 5.27 -5.88 0.15
CA ARG A 24 5.92 -6.40 -1.06
C ARG A 24 6.30 -5.29 -2.04
N LYS A 25 5.40 -4.32 -2.26
CA LYS A 25 5.68 -3.16 -3.12
C LYS A 25 6.81 -2.31 -2.54
N LEU A 26 6.79 -2.08 -1.24
CA LEU A 26 7.87 -1.36 -0.54
C LEU A 26 9.22 -2.08 -0.65
N LEU A 27 9.23 -3.41 -0.52
CA LEU A 27 10.44 -4.22 -0.69
C LEU A 27 11.03 -4.10 -2.09
N ILE A 28 10.16 -4.11 -3.12
CA ILE A 28 10.61 -3.90 -4.52
C ILE A 28 11.27 -2.53 -4.65
N LEU A 29 10.64 -1.47 -4.17
CA LEU A 29 11.20 -0.12 -4.23
C LEU A 29 12.53 -0.01 -3.46
N ALA A 30 12.63 -0.61 -2.28
CA ALA A 30 13.87 -0.63 -1.51
C ALA A 30 15.01 -1.29 -2.28
N ARG A 31 14.75 -2.42 -2.91
CA ARG A 31 15.76 -3.13 -3.72
C ARG A 31 16.15 -2.36 -4.99
N GLU A 32 15.21 -1.66 -5.63
CA GLU A 32 15.49 -0.80 -6.80
C GLU A 32 16.41 0.38 -6.46
N VAL A 33 16.35 0.88 -5.23
CA VAL A 33 17.26 1.94 -4.76
C VAL A 33 18.53 1.38 -4.10
N GLY A 34 18.78 0.07 -4.20
CA GLY A 34 20.02 -0.57 -3.76
C GLY A 34 20.05 -1.02 -2.29
N ILE A 35 18.91 -1.01 -1.59
CA ILE A 35 18.82 -1.51 -0.22
C ILE A 35 18.68 -3.04 -0.23
N ALA A 36 19.60 -3.74 0.42
CA ALA A 36 19.55 -5.18 0.62
C ALA A 36 18.58 -5.51 1.76
N ALA A 37 17.29 -5.63 1.44
CA ALA A 37 16.24 -5.92 2.41
C ALA A 37 15.49 -7.22 2.08
N GLU A 38 14.94 -7.83 3.13
CA GLU A 38 14.02 -8.96 3.08
C GLU A 38 12.66 -8.60 3.71
N MET A 39 11.64 -9.44 3.48
CA MET A 39 10.30 -9.19 4.05
C MET A 39 10.30 -9.11 5.58
N SER A 40 11.22 -9.82 6.24
CA SER A 40 11.39 -9.79 7.69
C SER A 40 11.89 -8.45 8.24
N ASP A 41 12.49 -7.62 7.40
CA ASP A 41 13.06 -6.33 7.78
C ASP A 41 12.02 -5.20 7.75
N ILE A 42 10.82 -5.50 7.29
CA ILE A 42 9.71 -4.55 7.18
C ILE A 42 8.81 -4.66 8.40
N GLU A 43 8.65 -3.57 9.14
CA GLU A 43 7.64 -3.46 10.19
C GLU A 43 6.26 -3.33 9.55
N VAL A 44 5.41 -4.37 9.66
CA VAL A 44 4.08 -4.37 9.03
C VAL A 44 2.98 -4.34 10.10
N GLU A 45 2.19 -3.28 10.10
CA GLU A 45 0.99 -3.17 10.91
C GLU A 45 -0.16 -3.95 10.26
N ASN A 46 -0.54 -5.07 10.90
CA ASN A 46 -1.66 -5.89 10.43
C ASN A 46 -2.98 -5.35 11.01
N LEU A 47 -3.87 -4.86 10.15
CA LEU A 47 -5.16 -4.30 10.54
C LEU A 47 -6.24 -5.35 10.83
N VAL A 48 -5.96 -6.63 10.62
CA VAL A 48 -6.89 -7.71 11.01
C VAL A 48 -6.84 -7.89 12.52
N PRO A 49 -7.97 -7.72 13.25
CA PRO A 49 -8.03 -8.01 14.68
C PRO A 49 -7.49 -9.38 15.01
N SER A 50 -6.71 -9.51 16.08
CA SER A 50 -6.08 -10.79 16.44
C SER A 50 -7.09 -11.95 16.60
N SER A 51 -8.29 -11.65 17.12
CA SER A 51 -9.39 -12.62 17.27
C SER A 51 -9.98 -13.14 15.95
N LEU A 52 -9.68 -12.49 14.82
CA LEU A 52 -10.22 -12.81 13.49
C LEU A 52 -9.14 -13.27 12.49
N ARG A 53 -7.89 -13.39 12.92
CA ARG A 53 -6.78 -13.77 12.01
C ARG A 53 -6.86 -15.22 11.56
N ASP A 54 -7.27 -16.13 12.45
CA ASP A 54 -7.20 -17.58 12.25
C ASP A 54 -8.55 -18.22 11.87
N CYS A 55 -9.62 -17.42 11.69
CA CYS A 55 -10.92 -17.94 11.26
C CYS A 55 -10.99 -18.11 9.73
N SER A 56 -12.05 -18.74 9.21
CA SER A 56 -12.29 -18.79 7.77
C SER A 56 -12.65 -17.40 7.21
N ALA A 57 -12.50 -17.19 5.88
CA ALA A 57 -12.92 -15.95 5.22
C ALA A 57 -14.42 -15.67 5.41
N ASP A 58 -15.24 -16.74 5.34
CA ASP A 58 -16.68 -16.66 5.58
C ASP A 58 -17.02 -16.26 7.02
N ASP A 59 -16.31 -16.80 8.00
CA ASP A 59 -16.50 -16.45 9.40
C ASP A 59 -16.01 -15.05 9.71
N PHE A 60 -14.91 -14.61 9.09
CA PHE A 60 -14.45 -13.24 9.15
C PHE A 60 -15.55 -12.26 8.69
N MET A 61 -16.16 -12.52 7.53
CA MET A 61 -17.23 -11.67 6.99
C MET A 61 -18.49 -11.64 7.87
N LYS A 62 -18.84 -12.78 8.51
CA LYS A 62 -19.98 -12.86 9.45
C LYS A 62 -19.70 -12.09 10.74
N ARG A 63 -18.45 -12.10 11.20
CA ARG A 63 -18.00 -11.52 12.48
C ARG A 63 -17.44 -10.12 12.37
N LEU A 64 -17.54 -9.47 11.20
CA LEU A 64 -17.04 -8.09 11.01
C LEU A 64 -17.62 -7.09 12.03
N ASP A 65 -18.86 -7.31 12.47
CA ASP A 65 -19.50 -6.43 13.46
C ASP A 65 -18.83 -6.52 14.85
N GLU A 66 -18.18 -7.64 15.16
CA GLU A 66 -17.37 -7.79 16.39
C GLU A 66 -16.10 -6.91 16.35
N ALA A 67 -15.63 -6.59 15.16
CA ALA A 67 -14.45 -5.75 14.96
C ALA A 67 -14.77 -4.24 14.86
N GLN A 68 -16.04 -3.86 14.92
CA GLN A 68 -16.46 -2.46 14.75
C GLN A 68 -15.75 -1.53 15.73
N SER A 69 -15.76 -1.86 17.03
CA SER A 69 -15.11 -1.04 18.06
C SER A 69 -13.58 -0.96 17.87
N TYR A 70 -12.97 -2.00 17.37
CA TYR A 70 -11.55 -2.00 17.01
C TYR A 70 -11.27 -1.02 15.87
N PHE A 71 -12.02 -1.07 14.77
CA PHE A 71 -11.85 -0.14 13.65
C PHE A 71 -12.21 1.30 14.00
N GLU A 72 -13.23 1.50 14.86
CA GLU A 72 -13.56 2.82 15.40
C GLU A 72 -12.42 3.40 16.24
N SER A 73 -11.74 2.57 17.02
CA SER A 73 -10.56 3.01 17.80
C SER A 73 -9.39 3.41 16.93
N LEU A 74 -9.21 2.75 15.77
CA LEU A 74 -8.19 3.13 14.79
C LEU A 74 -8.55 4.42 14.03
N SER A 75 -9.85 4.75 13.94
CA SER A 75 -10.36 5.87 13.12
C SER A 75 -10.24 7.24 13.79
N SER A 76 -9.65 7.33 14.99
CA SER A 76 -9.51 8.59 15.70
C SER A 76 -8.46 9.47 15.03
N THR A 77 -8.91 10.47 14.29
CA THR A 77 -8.05 11.49 13.66
C THR A 77 -8.40 12.88 14.16
N SER A 78 -7.45 13.80 14.09
CA SER A 78 -7.69 15.22 14.34
C SER A 78 -8.52 15.85 13.22
N GLN A 79 -9.12 17.01 13.51
CA GLN A 79 -9.89 17.74 12.51
C GLN A 79 -9.00 18.12 11.33
N GLY A 80 -9.45 17.81 10.10
CA GLY A 80 -8.69 18.07 8.87
C GLY A 80 -7.70 16.98 8.50
N GLU A 81 -7.61 15.90 9.27
CA GLU A 81 -6.78 14.73 8.98
C GLU A 81 -7.62 13.54 8.50
N VAL A 82 -6.96 12.65 7.79
CA VAL A 82 -7.49 11.37 7.31
C VAL A 82 -6.50 10.26 7.55
N LEU A 83 -6.99 9.05 7.79
CA LEU A 83 -6.15 7.87 7.87
C LEU A 83 -5.83 7.33 6.48
N ARG A 84 -4.56 6.98 6.30
CA ARG A 84 -4.06 6.23 5.14
C ARG A 84 -3.17 5.09 5.60
N TYR A 85 -3.23 3.98 4.89
CA TYR A 85 -2.25 2.91 5.06
C TYR A 85 -1.07 3.20 4.14
N VAL A 86 0.11 3.42 4.71
CA VAL A 86 1.29 3.92 4.00
C VAL A 86 2.46 2.98 4.19
N GLY A 87 3.19 2.71 3.10
CA GLY A 87 4.53 2.14 3.15
C GLY A 87 5.56 3.25 3.16
N GLU A 88 6.51 3.21 4.10
CA GLU A 88 7.57 4.20 4.26
C GLU A 88 8.93 3.54 4.16
N LEU A 89 9.79 4.08 3.31
CA LEU A 89 11.21 3.79 3.25
C LEU A 89 11.97 5.06 3.61
N THR A 90 12.72 5.01 4.69
CA THR A 90 13.64 6.07 5.08
C THR A 90 15.07 5.56 4.94
N ILE A 91 15.90 6.30 4.21
CA ILE A 91 17.31 5.97 4.01
C ILE A 91 18.11 7.00 4.82
N GLY A 92 18.91 6.52 5.78
CA GLY A 92 19.84 7.36 6.52
C GLY A 92 21.08 7.74 5.69
N ASP A 93 22.01 8.43 6.30
CA ASP A 93 23.29 8.80 5.66
C ASP A 93 24.12 7.57 5.25
N ASP A 94 23.86 6.42 5.89
CA ASP A 94 24.39 5.11 5.54
C ASP A 94 23.25 4.22 5.05
N THR A 95 23.41 3.59 3.88
CA THR A 95 22.41 2.67 3.30
C THR A 95 22.07 1.48 4.18
N ASP A 96 22.99 1.12 5.11
CA ASP A 96 22.76 0.08 6.12
C ASP A 96 21.78 0.51 7.22
N ALA A 97 21.45 1.80 7.29
CA ALA A 97 20.49 2.38 8.25
C ALA A 97 19.09 2.59 7.66
N ALA A 98 18.73 1.88 6.61
CA ALA A 98 17.40 1.99 6.01
C ALA A 98 16.32 1.43 6.94
N ARG A 99 15.21 2.16 7.06
CA ARG A 99 14.03 1.74 7.82
C ARG A 99 12.85 1.56 6.89
N LEU A 100 12.20 0.40 7.00
CA LEU A 100 11.02 0.04 6.21
C LEU A 100 9.84 -0.24 7.15
N SER A 101 8.73 0.44 6.91
CA SER A 101 7.51 0.22 7.69
C SER A 101 6.26 0.37 6.83
N CYS A 102 5.21 -0.36 7.17
CA CYS A 102 3.87 -0.25 6.58
C CYS A 102 2.84 -0.15 7.70
N GLY A 103 1.99 0.87 7.67
CA GLY A 103 1.00 1.05 8.71
C GLY A 103 0.08 2.25 8.50
N LEU A 104 -0.83 2.44 9.45
CA LEU A 104 -1.73 3.59 9.45
C LEU A 104 -0.95 4.89 9.77
N ARG A 105 -1.27 5.93 9.01
CA ARG A 105 -0.78 7.28 9.25
C ARG A 105 -1.94 8.27 9.22
N SER A 106 -1.97 9.18 10.18
CA SER A 106 -2.84 10.35 10.14
C SER A 106 -2.17 11.43 9.32
N LEU A 107 -2.81 11.87 8.25
CA LEU A 107 -2.26 12.80 7.26
C LEU A 107 -3.24 13.94 6.99
N PRO A 108 -2.76 15.15 6.70
CA PRO A 108 -3.64 16.24 6.25
C PRO A 108 -4.46 15.79 5.04
N ALA A 109 -5.78 16.00 5.08
CA ALA A 109 -6.69 15.56 4.02
C ALA A 109 -6.36 16.16 2.64
N GLU A 110 -5.75 17.34 2.63
CA GLU A 110 -5.32 18.08 1.43
C GLU A 110 -3.93 17.70 0.92
N SER A 111 -3.15 16.91 1.68
CA SER A 111 -1.84 16.43 1.22
C SER A 111 -1.98 15.47 0.03
N ALA A 112 -0.90 15.24 -0.71
CA ALA A 112 -0.94 14.34 -1.86
C ALA A 112 -1.38 12.93 -1.47
N LEU A 113 -0.81 12.36 -0.41
CA LEU A 113 -1.23 11.06 0.14
C LEU A 113 -2.61 11.13 0.80
N GLY A 114 -2.92 12.20 1.55
CA GLY A 114 -4.21 12.36 2.23
C GLY A 114 -5.40 12.43 1.28
N SER A 115 -5.22 13.05 0.11
CA SER A 115 -6.26 13.25 -0.91
C SER A 115 -6.49 12.04 -1.82
N VAL A 116 -5.72 10.95 -1.66
CA VAL A 116 -5.90 9.69 -2.44
C VAL A 116 -7.31 9.14 -2.23
N SER A 117 -7.98 8.74 -3.31
CA SER A 117 -9.33 8.21 -3.27
C SER A 117 -9.54 7.10 -4.30
N GLY A 118 -10.55 6.26 -4.09
CA GLY A 118 -10.91 5.17 -5.00
C GLY A 118 -9.76 4.18 -5.21
N ALA A 119 -9.41 3.95 -6.47
CA ALA A 119 -8.33 3.02 -6.87
C ALA A 119 -6.99 3.72 -7.14
N ASP A 120 -6.84 4.99 -6.75
CA ASP A 120 -5.61 5.73 -6.94
C ASP A 120 -4.48 5.21 -6.06
N SER A 121 -3.27 5.23 -6.60
CA SER A 121 -2.02 5.09 -5.87
C SER A 121 -1.24 6.40 -5.91
N CYS A 122 -0.53 6.70 -4.84
CA CYS A 122 0.32 7.88 -4.74
C CYS A 122 1.65 7.52 -4.13
N PHE A 123 2.72 8.09 -4.69
CA PHE A 123 4.08 8.00 -4.17
C PHE A 123 4.61 9.41 -3.93
N GLU A 124 5.21 9.62 -2.77
CA GLU A 124 5.96 10.83 -2.45
C GLU A 124 7.44 10.44 -2.30
N ILE A 125 8.31 11.08 -3.06
CA ILE A 125 9.74 10.81 -3.07
C ILE A 125 10.45 12.08 -2.62
N TYR A 126 11.05 12.04 -1.45
CA TYR A 126 11.83 13.12 -0.85
C TYR A 126 13.29 12.93 -1.21
N THR A 127 13.94 13.97 -1.71
CA THR A 127 15.35 13.96 -2.05
C THR A 127 16.01 15.27 -1.61
N GLU A 128 17.32 15.28 -1.42
CA GLU A 128 18.07 16.49 -1.11
C GLU A 128 17.84 17.60 -2.15
N SER A 129 17.72 17.22 -3.43
CA SER A 129 17.55 18.18 -4.53
C SER A 129 16.20 18.89 -4.51
N TYR A 130 15.16 18.25 -3.96
CA TYR A 130 13.81 18.84 -3.87
C TYR A 130 13.53 19.44 -2.49
N GLY A 131 14.41 19.23 -1.50
CA GLY A 131 14.25 19.71 -0.13
C GLY A 131 12.97 19.19 0.53
N ASP A 132 12.20 20.08 1.14
CA ASP A 132 10.97 19.72 1.88
C ASP A 132 9.78 19.35 0.98
N LEU A 133 9.86 19.60 -0.32
CA LEU A 133 8.80 19.29 -1.28
C LEU A 133 9.08 17.94 -1.97
N PRO A 134 8.19 16.96 -1.85
CA PRO A 134 8.39 15.67 -2.52
C PRO A 134 8.14 15.75 -4.03
N PHE A 135 8.80 14.88 -4.77
CA PHE A 135 8.36 14.51 -6.10
C PHE A 135 7.16 13.57 -5.96
N VAL A 136 6.02 13.95 -6.55
CA VAL A 136 4.76 13.21 -6.39
C VAL A 136 4.41 12.50 -7.69
N ILE A 137 4.18 11.18 -7.60
CA ILE A 137 3.63 10.37 -8.68
C ILE A 137 2.26 9.88 -8.23
N ARG A 138 1.21 10.21 -8.98
CA ARG A 138 -0.15 9.77 -8.69
C ARG A 138 -0.83 9.24 -9.95
N GLY A 139 -1.59 8.16 -9.81
CA GLY A 139 -2.36 7.56 -10.90
C GLY A 139 -3.20 6.39 -10.43
N ALA A 140 -3.95 5.80 -11.35
CA ALA A 140 -4.71 4.59 -11.07
C ALA A 140 -3.77 3.43 -10.71
N GLY A 141 -3.92 2.88 -9.51
CA GLY A 141 -3.09 1.79 -8.98
C GLY A 141 -3.74 0.42 -9.07
N ALA A 142 -5.03 0.35 -9.41
CA ALA A 142 -5.78 -0.89 -9.52
C ALA A 142 -6.84 -0.80 -10.61
N GLY A 143 -7.30 -1.96 -11.09
CA GLY A 143 -8.34 -2.08 -12.10
C GLY A 143 -7.91 -2.93 -13.30
N ALA A 144 -8.85 -3.66 -13.88
CA ALA A 144 -8.59 -4.58 -14.99
C ALA A 144 -7.98 -3.88 -16.21
N GLU A 145 -8.46 -2.69 -16.55
CA GLU A 145 -7.98 -1.92 -17.70
C GLU A 145 -6.52 -1.46 -17.51
N VAL A 146 -6.17 -0.94 -16.34
CA VAL A 146 -4.81 -0.48 -16.01
C VAL A 146 -3.83 -1.65 -16.04
N THR A 147 -4.22 -2.79 -15.46
CA THR A 147 -3.41 -4.01 -15.46
C THR A 147 -3.21 -4.54 -16.88
N ALA A 148 -4.28 -4.62 -17.66
CA ALA A 148 -4.22 -5.07 -19.06
C ALA A 148 -3.34 -4.16 -19.92
N LEU A 149 -3.44 -2.84 -19.72
CA LEU A 149 -2.61 -1.85 -20.43
C LEU A 149 -1.12 -2.01 -20.06
N GLY A 150 -0.80 -2.27 -18.79
CA GLY A 150 0.55 -2.55 -18.33
C GLY A 150 1.15 -3.79 -19.01
N VAL A 151 0.43 -4.91 -18.98
CA VAL A 151 0.84 -6.17 -19.63
C VAL A 151 1.03 -5.98 -21.14
N PHE A 152 0.08 -5.31 -21.80
CA PHE A 152 0.19 -5.05 -23.23
C PHE A 152 1.37 -4.14 -23.57
N GLY A 153 1.62 -3.11 -22.75
CA GLY A 153 2.78 -2.23 -22.90
C GLY A 153 4.11 -2.98 -22.77
N ASP A 154 4.21 -3.94 -21.87
CA ASP A 154 5.40 -4.77 -21.71
C ASP A 154 5.59 -5.73 -22.89
N LEU A 155 4.53 -6.33 -23.41
CA LEU A 155 4.57 -7.14 -24.64
C LEU A 155 5.09 -6.32 -25.83
N LEU A 156 4.63 -5.08 -26.00
CA LEU A 156 5.11 -4.20 -27.06
C LEU A 156 6.60 -3.87 -26.91
N ARG A 157 7.06 -3.60 -25.69
CA ARG A 157 8.48 -3.33 -25.41
C ARG A 157 9.37 -4.52 -25.72
N ILE A 158 8.94 -5.74 -25.38
CA ILE A 158 9.66 -6.98 -25.70
C ILE A 158 9.72 -7.18 -27.21
N ALA A 159 8.60 -7.00 -27.91
CA ALA A 159 8.53 -7.12 -29.37
C ALA A 159 9.45 -6.11 -30.07
N ASP A 160 9.48 -4.85 -29.62
CA ASP A 160 10.31 -3.78 -30.20
C ASP A 160 11.81 -4.04 -29.98
N ARG A 161 12.19 -4.67 -28.88
CA ARG A 161 13.59 -5.08 -28.61
C ARG A 161 14.04 -6.29 -29.41
N GLY A 162 13.16 -6.94 -30.16
CA GLY A 162 13.47 -8.14 -30.94
C GLY A 162 13.70 -9.41 -30.11
N GLU A 163 13.24 -9.42 -28.86
CA GLU A 163 13.40 -10.55 -27.93
C GLU A 163 12.36 -11.67 -28.15
N LEU A 164 11.45 -11.50 -29.11
CA LEU A 164 10.39 -12.48 -29.50
C LEU A 164 10.71 -13.23 -30.78
N SER A 165 11.98 -13.37 -31.15
CA SER A 165 12.41 -14.14 -32.37
C SER A 165 12.83 -15.55 -32.00
#